data_34b5c76c374737580c6b8d31e966c1c5
#
_entry.id   34b5c76c374737580c6b8d31e966c1c5
#
_cell.length_a   1.000
_cell.length_b   1.000
_cell.length_c   1.000
_cell.angle_alpha   90.00
_cell.angle_beta   90.00
_cell.angle_gamma   90.00
#
_symmetry.space_group_name_H-M   'P 1'
#
loop_
_entity.id
_entity.type
_entity.pdbx_description
1 polymer ?
#
loop_
_entity_poly.entity_id
_entity_poly.type
_entity_poly.pdbx_seq_one_letter_code
_entity_poly.pdbx_strand_id
1 'polypeptide(L)'
;MADISAKDVKALRDATGAGMMDAKKALQETDGDLDAAKRVLREKGLADAAKRSGRAASEGIVYAYMHKPDPNYPPKLGVLIELNCETDFVGKTEAFERLAKDIAMHISFADPAYTARDEVPGSVIDEESAIYAKQAKDSGKPEQVIEKIVAGKLESFYKERVLLDQEWIQDKSKTIAQLLDEAKASMGENVSVGRFARIRVGEGAAG
;
A
#
# COMPACT_ATOMS: atom_id res chain seq x y z
N MET A 1 8.27 -5.31 37.80
CA MET A 1 7.56 -5.87 36.61
C MET A 1 6.08 -5.56 36.80
N ALA A 2 5.48 -4.79 35.88
CA ALA A 2 4.05 -4.52 35.95
C ALA A 2 3.26 -5.83 35.87
N ASP A 3 2.23 -5.94 36.66
CA ASP A 3 1.31 -7.09 36.59
C ASP A 3 0.41 -6.94 35.36
N ILE A 4 0.77 -7.65 34.28
CA ILE A 4 0.09 -7.53 33.00
C ILE A 4 -1.18 -8.39 33.05
N SER A 5 -2.33 -7.72 33.03
CA SER A 5 -3.61 -8.40 33.07
C SER A 5 -3.96 -9.06 31.72
N ALA A 6 -4.70 -10.16 31.79
CA ALA A 6 -5.25 -10.80 30.57
C ALA A 6 -6.15 -9.84 29.75
N LYS A 7 -6.75 -8.84 30.42
CA LYS A 7 -7.58 -7.80 29.80
C LYS A 7 -6.73 -6.87 28.93
N ASP A 8 -5.56 -6.46 29.42
CA ASP A 8 -4.66 -5.57 28.67
C ASP A 8 -4.07 -6.28 27.46
N VAL A 9 -3.69 -7.56 27.62
CA VAL A 9 -3.23 -8.40 26.51
C VAL A 9 -4.31 -8.54 25.44
N LYS A 10 -5.56 -8.77 25.84
CA LYS A 10 -6.68 -8.85 24.90
C LYS A 10 -6.93 -7.50 24.22
N ALA A 11 -6.94 -6.40 24.96
CA ALA A 11 -7.13 -5.06 24.42
C ALA A 11 -6.05 -4.71 23.38
N LEU A 12 -4.79 -5.01 23.68
CA LEU A 12 -3.67 -4.78 22.76
C LEU A 12 -3.78 -5.65 21.49
N ARG A 13 -4.11 -6.94 21.67
CA ARG A 13 -4.36 -7.84 20.54
C ARG A 13 -5.49 -7.35 19.64
N ASP A 14 -6.62 -6.98 20.24
CA ASP A 14 -7.80 -6.52 19.47
C ASP A 14 -7.53 -5.19 18.74
N ALA A 15 -6.64 -4.35 19.29
CA ALA A 15 -6.22 -3.09 18.68
C ALA A 15 -5.15 -3.24 17.57
N THR A 16 -4.35 -4.33 17.60
CA THR A 16 -3.18 -4.48 16.71
C THR A 16 -3.26 -5.68 15.76
N GLY A 17 -4.20 -6.61 16.00
CA GLY A 17 -4.26 -7.88 15.29
C GLY A 17 -3.12 -8.86 15.61
N ALA A 18 -2.20 -8.52 16.55
CA ALA A 18 -1.06 -9.34 16.89
C ALA A 18 -1.47 -10.64 17.61
N GLY A 19 -0.61 -11.66 17.57
CA GLY A 19 -0.80 -12.89 18.33
C GLY A 19 -0.83 -12.63 19.85
N MET A 20 -1.59 -13.46 20.59
CA MET A 20 -1.73 -13.31 22.05
C MET A 20 -0.39 -13.28 22.78
N MET A 21 0.57 -14.12 22.37
CA MET A 21 1.89 -14.19 22.96
C MET A 21 2.76 -12.98 22.61
N ASP A 22 2.65 -12.46 21.42
CA ASP A 22 3.36 -11.25 20.99
C ASP A 22 2.83 -10.02 21.74
N ALA A 23 1.50 -9.90 21.87
CA ALA A 23 0.88 -8.84 22.64
C ALA A 23 1.32 -8.87 24.12
N LYS A 24 1.34 -10.08 24.73
CA LYS A 24 1.83 -10.25 26.10
C LYS A 24 3.30 -9.85 26.24
N LYS A 25 4.14 -10.30 25.32
CA LYS A 25 5.58 -10.00 25.32
C LYS A 25 5.85 -8.51 25.16
N ALA A 26 5.16 -7.85 24.22
CA ALA A 26 5.28 -6.41 24.02
C ALA A 26 4.89 -5.61 25.26
N LEU A 27 3.80 -5.99 25.95
CA LEU A 27 3.43 -5.38 27.23
C LEU A 27 4.48 -5.61 28.32
N GLN A 28 5.12 -6.79 28.36
CA GLN A 28 6.21 -7.06 29.31
C GLN A 28 7.43 -6.19 29.04
N GLU A 29 7.80 -6.02 27.77
CA GLU A 29 8.93 -5.19 27.33
C GLU A 29 8.71 -3.69 27.60
N THR A 30 7.45 -3.26 27.72
CA THR A 30 7.06 -1.85 27.89
C THR A 30 6.45 -1.57 29.28
N ASP A 31 6.67 -2.46 30.25
CA ASP A 31 6.14 -2.33 31.63
C ASP A 31 4.63 -2.01 31.69
N GLY A 32 3.85 -2.55 30.73
CA GLY A 32 2.40 -2.37 30.67
C GLY A 32 1.93 -1.11 29.92
N ASP A 33 2.83 -0.31 29.33
CA ASP A 33 2.46 0.84 28.49
C ASP A 33 1.88 0.33 27.17
N LEU A 34 0.57 0.52 26.99
CA LEU A 34 -0.18 0.09 25.81
C LEU A 34 0.28 0.79 24.52
N ASP A 35 0.62 2.07 24.57
CA ASP A 35 1.02 2.81 23.36
C ASP A 35 2.46 2.48 22.96
N ALA A 36 3.35 2.29 23.93
CA ALA A 36 4.68 1.77 23.67
C ALA A 36 4.62 0.34 23.12
N ALA A 37 3.77 -0.53 23.68
CA ALA A 37 3.58 -1.89 23.20
C ALA A 37 3.01 -1.96 21.77
N LYS A 38 2.10 -1.06 21.40
CA LYS A 38 1.64 -0.91 19.99
C LYS A 38 2.78 -0.57 19.05
N ARG A 39 3.68 0.34 19.45
CA ARG A 39 4.86 0.70 18.63
C ARG A 39 5.79 -0.48 18.45
N VAL A 40 6.12 -1.20 19.53
CA VAL A 40 6.95 -2.42 19.49
C VAL A 40 6.34 -3.47 18.55
N LEU A 41 5.03 -3.72 18.65
CA LEU A 41 4.33 -4.66 17.78
C LEU A 41 4.32 -4.21 16.32
N ARG A 42 4.16 -2.92 16.07
CA ARG A 42 4.22 -2.37 14.72
C ARG A 42 5.61 -2.54 14.09
N GLU A 43 6.66 -2.20 14.81
CA GLU A 43 8.04 -2.36 14.34
C GLU A 43 8.38 -3.83 14.07
N LYS A 44 7.99 -4.73 14.98
CA LYS A 44 8.16 -6.17 14.79
C LYS A 44 7.36 -6.68 13.59
N GLY A 45 6.11 -6.25 13.46
CA GLY A 45 5.25 -6.61 12.33
C GLY A 45 5.83 -6.20 10.98
N LEU A 46 6.38 -4.99 10.88
CA LEU A 46 7.08 -4.50 9.68
C LEU A 46 8.33 -5.31 9.36
N ALA A 47 9.14 -5.65 10.38
CA ALA A 47 10.33 -6.49 10.19
C ALA A 47 9.97 -7.91 9.72
N ASP A 48 8.89 -8.48 10.23
CA ASP A 48 8.41 -9.79 9.80
C ASP A 48 7.73 -9.74 8.42
N ALA A 49 7.02 -8.66 8.09
CA ALA A 49 6.47 -8.42 6.75
C ALA A 49 7.58 -8.35 5.68
N ALA A 50 8.68 -7.65 5.97
CA ALA A 50 9.85 -7.58 5.09
C ALA A 50 10.46 -8.97 4.81
N LYS A 51 10.54 -9.84 5.83
CA LYS A 51 11.01 -11.24 5.65
C LYS A 51 10.07 -12.08 4.78
N ARG A 52 8.77 -11.77 4.78
CA ARG A 52 7.76 -12.50 4.00
C ARG A 52 7.68 -12.04 2.55
N SER A 53 8.06 -10.79 2.24
CA SER A 53 7.93 -10.20 0.90
C SER A 53 8.63 -11.00 -0.22
N GLY A 54 9.61 -11.85 0.11
CA GLY A 54 10.27 -12.74 -0.85
C GLY A 54 9.60 -14.11 -1.01
N ARG A 55 8.49 -14.42 -0.30
CA ARG A 55 7.81 -15.70 -0.44
C ARG A 55 6.87 -15.70 -1.63
N ALA A 56 6.72 -16.86 -2.28
CA ALA A 56 5.77 -17.00 -3.37
C ALA A 56 4.33 -16.80 -2.86
N ALA A 57 3.58 -15.93 -3.53
CA ALA A 57 2.16 -15.67 -3.27
C ALA A 57 1.42 -16.00 -4.58
N SER A 58 1.01 -17.27 -4.72
CA SER A 58 0.39 -17.81 -5.94
C SER A 58 -1.12 -18.06 -5.81
N GLU A 59 -1.65 -17.91 -4.60
CA GLU A 59 -3.09 -17.91 -4.32
C GLU A 59 -3.59 -16.45 -4.23
N GLY A 60 -4.90 -16.26 -4.12
CA GLY A 60 -5.47 -14.91 -3.99
C GLY A 60 -6.87 -14.77 -4.57
N ILE A 61 -7.25 -13.53 -4.86
CA ILE A 61 -8.54 -13.20 -5.48
C ILE A 61 -8.40 -12.17 -6.59
N VAL A 62 -9.32 -12.22 -7.54
CA VAL A 62 -9.62 -11.11 -8.44
C VAL A 62 -10.85 -10.40 -7.90
N TYR A 63 -10.68 -9.13 -7.51
CA TYR A 63 -11.77 -8.32 -6.98
C TYR A 63 -12.21 -7.27 -8.00
N ALA A 64 -13.54 -7.13 -8.18
CA ALA A 64 -14.13 -6.13 -9.06
C ALA A 64 -14.77 -5.00 -8.23
N TYR A 65 -14.29 -3.79 -8.40
CA TYR A 65 -14.87 -2.58 -7.81
C TYR A 65 -15.57 -1.76 -8.89
N MET A 66 -16.86 -1.50 -8.70
CA MET A 66 -17.63 -0.63 -9.59
C MET A 66 -18.01 0.64 -8.83
N HIS A 67 -17.44 1.76 -9.23
CA HIS A 67 -17.71 3.05 -8.58
C HIS A 67 -19.11 3.55 -8.95
N LYS A 68 -19.99 3.57 -7.96
CA LYS A 68 -21.39 4.04 -8.08
C LYS A 68 -21.64 5.19 -7.08
N PRO A 69 -21.39 6.45 -7.47
CA PRO A 69 -21.68 7.59 -6.59
C PRO A 69 -23.19 7.80 -6.40
N ASP A 70 -23.99 7.41 -7.38
CA ASP A 70 -25.46 7.40 -7.33
C ASP A 70 -25.98 6.01 -7.72
N PRO A 71 -26.75 5.32 -6.86
CA PRO A 71 -27.27 3.99 -7.13
C PRO A 71 -28.25 3.92 -8.32
N ASN A 72 -28.83 5.05 -8.74
CA ASN A 72 -29.79 5.11 -9.84
C ASN A 72 -29.14 5.12 -11.22
N TYR A 73 -27.82 5.38 -11.29
CA TYR A 73 -27.10 5.41 -12.56
C TYR A 73 -26.13 4.22 -12.70
N PRO A 74 -25.90 3.74 -13.94
CA PRO A 74 -24.89 2.71 -14.17
C PRO A 74 -23.50 3.26 -13.82
N PRO A 75 -22.58 2.40 -13.32
CA PRO A 75 -21.22 2.83 -13.03
C PRO A 75 -20.49 3.18 -14.33
N LYS A 76 -19.70 4.27 -14.29
CA LYS A 76 -18.87 4.73 -15.40
C LYS A 76 -17.39 4.49 -15.18
N LEU A 77 -17.04 3.93 -14.03
CA LEU A 77 -15.66 3.62 -13.60
C LEU A 77 -15.65 2.29 -12.89
N GLY A 78 -14.80 1.40 -13.33
CA GLY A 78 -14.57 0.09 -12.75
C GLY A 78 -13.08 -0.21 -12.60
N VAL A 79 -12.74 -1.01 -11.60
CA VAL A 79 -11.40 -1.52 -11.34
C VAL A 79 -11.48 -3.02 -11.14
N LEU A 80 -10.61 -3.78 -11.82
CA LEU A 80 -10.28 -5.16 -11.48
C LEU A 80 -8.90 -5.15 -10.84
N ILE A 81 -8.74 -5.83 -9.71
CA ILE A 81 -7.46 -6.02 -9.04
C ILE A 81 -7.22 -7.49 -8.74
N GLU A 82 -6.01 -7.96 -9.00
CA GLU A 82 -5.48 -9.23 -8.55
C GLU A 82 -4.69 -8.99 -7.26
N LEU A 83 -5.20 -9.51 -6.13
CA LEU A 83 -4.53 -9.48 -4.84
C LEU A 83 -4.11 -10.90 -4.48
N ASN A 84 -2.81 -11.09 -4.21
CA ASN A 84 -2.20 -12.39 -4.02
C ASN A 84 -1.81 -12.62 -2.56
N CYS A 85 -1.87 -13.90 -2.12
CA CYS A 85 -1.43 -14.42 -0.83
C CYS A 85 -0.76 -15.79 -0.98
N GLU A 86 -0.23 -16.33 0.13
CA GLU A 86 0.47 -17.63 0.09
C GLU A 86 -0.52 -18.81 0.04
N THR A 87 -1.69 -18.71 0.72
CA THR A 87 -2.66 -19.80 0.81
C THR A 87 -4.09 -19.35 0.51
N ASP A 88 -4.90 -20.31 0.08
CA ASP A 88 -6.34 -20.11 -0.14
C ASP A 88 -7.12 -19.86 1.15
N PHE A 89 -6.56 -20.22 2.31
CA PHE A 89 -7.16 -19.92 3.61
C PHE A 89 -7.23 -18.42 3.86
N VAL A 90 -6.15 -17.68 3.58
CA VAL A 90 -6.12 -16.22 3.69
C VAL A 90 -6.98 -15.59 2.59
N GLY A 91 -6.89 -16.08 1.35
CA GLY A 91 -7.67 -15.58 0.22
C GLY A 91 -9.18 -15.60 0.42
N LYS A 92 -9.70 -16.52 1.27
CA LYS A 92 -11.13 -16.65 1.58
C LYS A 92 -11.60 -15.78 2.76
N THR A 93 -10.71 -15.03 3.40
CA THR A 93 -11.09 -14.21 4.58
C THR A 93 -11.74 -12.90 4.18
N GLU A 94 -12.71 -12.45 4.97
CA GLU A 94 -13.31 -11.12 4.81
C GLU A 94 -12.29 -9.98 4.91
N ALA A 95 -11.25 -10.16 5.71
CA ALA A 95 -10.17 -9.16 5.86
C ALA A 95 -9.39 -9.00 4.56
N PHE A 96 -9.12 -10.09 3.85
CA PHE A 96 -8.42 -10.07 2.56
C PHE A 96 -9.29 -9.45 1.46
N GLU A 97 -10.57 -9.82 1.40
CA GLU A 97 -11.51 -9.22 0.46
C GLU A 97 -11.69 -7.71 0.71
N ARG A 98 -11.77 -7.30 1.98
CA ARG A 98 -11.85 -5.88 2.35
C ARG A 98 -10.60 -5.12 1.89
N LEU A 99 -9.42 -5.67 2.08
CA LEU A 99 -8.17 -5.08 1.58
C LEU A 99 -8.19 -4.90 0.06
N ALA A 100 -8.62 -5.92 -0.69
CA ALA A 100 -8.75 -5.84 -2.14
C ALA A 100 -9.72 -4.72 -2.56
N LYS A 101 -10.88 -4.61 -1.89
CA LYS A 101 -11.85 -3.54 -2.09
C LYS A 101 -11.26 -2.15 -1.82
N ASP A 102 -10.54 -2.00 -0.71
CA ASP A 102 -9.96 -0.71 -0.30
C ASP A 102 -8.89 -0.24 -1.29
N ILE A 103 -8.03 -1.15 -1.77
CA ILE A 103 -7.03 -0.85 -2.80
C ILE A 103 -7.71 -0.58 -4.15
N ALA A 104 -8.71 -1.36 -4.56
CA ALA A 104 -9.44 -1.12 -5.80
C ALA A 104 -10.16 0.23 -5.80
N MET A 105 -10.74 0.62 -4.67
CA MET A 105 -11.33 1.93 -4.48
C MET A 105 -10.25 3.03 -4.59
N HIS A 106 -9.08 2.86 -3.97
CA HIS A 106 -7.97 3.79 -4.11
C HIS A 106 -7.55 3.94 -5.58
N ILE A 107 -7.34 2.84 -6.32
CA ILE A 107 -7.00 2.85 -7.75
C ILE A 107 -8.02 3.63 -8.57
N SER A 108 -9.31 3.51 -8.25
CA SER A 108 -10.37 4.21 -8.96
C SER A 108 -10.23 5.74 -8.91
N PHE A 109 -9.70 6.28 -7.81
CA PHE A 109 -9.51 7.73 -7.60
C PHE A 109 -8.12 8.21 -7.97
N ALA A 110 -7.09 7.47 -7.57
CA ALA A 110 -5.70 7.90 -7.68
C ALA A 110 -5.09 7.66 -9.07
N ASP A 111 -5.72 6.81 -9.89
CA ASP A 111 -5.33 6.53 -11.28
C ASP A 111 -3.84 6.19 -11.46
N PRO A 112 -3.29 5.22 -10.70
CA PRO A 112 -1.92 4.80 -10.92
C PRO A 112 -1.75 4.17 -12.30
N ALA A 113 -0.56 4.33 -12.89
CA ALA A 113 -0.23 3.70 -14.17
C ALA A 113 0.53 2.37 -14.00
N TYR A 114 1.19 2.21 -12.86
CA TYR A 114 2.08 1.06 -12.56
C TYR A 114 1.80 0.56 -11.16
N THR A 115 2.02 -0.74 -10.91
CA THR A 115 1.90 -1.29 -9.55
C THR A 115 3.11 -0.90 -8.71
N ALA A 116 4.33 -1.12 -9.23
CA ALA A 116 5.60 -0.89 -8.54
C ALA A 116 6.58 -0.10 -9.42
N ARG A 117 7.64 0.45 -8.80
CA ARG A 117 8.64 1.28 -9.51
C ARG A 117 9.39 0.53 -10.60
N ASP A 118 9.62 -0.75 -10.42
CA ASP A 118 10.31 -1.62 -11.38
C ASP A 118 9.48 -1.95 -12.63
N GLU A 119 8.18 -1.71 -12.59
CA GLU A 119 7.29 -1.80 -13.76
C GLU A 119 7.37 -0.55 -14.66
N VAL A 120 7.93 0.57 -14.17
CA VAL A 120 8.05 1.79 -14.97
C VAL A 120 9.15 1.59 -16.03
N PRO A 121 8.81 1.69 -17.34
CA PRO A 121 9.83 1.53 -18.39
C PRO A 121 10.96 2.56 -18.24
N GLY A 122 12.21 2.11 -18.42
CA GLY A 122 13.38 2.99 -18.35
C GLY A 122 13.27 4.19 -19.29
N SER A 123 12.69 3.99 -20.49
CA SER A 123 12.44 5.08 -21.45
C SER A 123 11.52 6.19 -20.91
N VAL A 124 10.54 5.84 -20.06
CA VAL A 124 9.66 6.82 -19.40
C VAL A 124 10.46 7.63 -18.38
N ILE A 125 11.31 6.96 -17.60
CA ILE A 125 12.16 7.64 -16.61
C ILE A 125 13.16 8.57 -17.30
N ASP A 126 13.76 8.13 -18.40
CA ASP A 126 14.71 8.95 -19.18
C ASP A 126 14.01 10.18 -19.77
N GLU A 127 12.81 10.02 -20.32
CA GLU A 127 12.02 11.09 -20.90
C GLU A 127 11.62 12.12 -19.83
N GLU A 128 11.06 11.69 -18.72
CA GLU A 128 10.68 12.55 -17.59
C GLU A 128 11.90 13.28 -17.00
N SER A 129 13.03 12.58 -16.87
CA SER A 129 14.28 13.16 -16.41
C SER A 129 14.77 14.29 -17.32
N ALA A 130 14.71 14.08 -18.63
CA ALA A 130 15.09 15.09 -19.64
C ALA A 130 14.17 16.31 -19.58
N ILE A 131 12.85 16.09 -19.44
CA ILE A 131 11.85 17.17 -19.30
C ILE A 131 12.15 17.98 -18.03
N TYR A 132 12.37 17.31 -16.89
CA TYR A 132 12.61 17.98 -15.61
C TYR A 132 13.95 18.75 -15.60
N ALA A 133 14.98 18.19 -16.23
CA ALA A 133 16.27 18.87 -16.38
C ALA A 133 16.13 20.14 -17.23
N LYS A 134 15.39 20.05 -18.34
CA LYS A 134 15.11 21.22 -19.20
C LYS A 134 14.34 22.30 -18.43
N GLN A 135 13.27 21.92 -17.74
CA GLN A 135 12.49 22.88 -16.91
C GLN A 135 13.34 23.57 -15.86
N ALA A 136 14.25 22.83 -15.22
CA ALA A 136 15.16 23.41 -14.21
C ALA A 136 16.13 24.41 -14.85
N LYS A 137 16.70 24.11 -16.01
CA LYS A 137 17.58 25.00 -16.80
C LYS A 137 16.82 26.27 -17.22
N ASP A 138 15.65 26.11 -17.83
CA ASP A 138 14.81 27.21 -18.31
C ASP A 138 14.37 28.14 -17.15
N SER A 139 14.28 27.61 -15.92
CA SER A 139 14.00 28.35 -14.69
C SER A 139 15.23 29.03 -14.09
N GLY A 140 16.38 29.02 -14.76
CA GLY A 140 17.63 29.68 -14.32
C GLY A 140 18.29 29.00 -13.13
N LYS A 141 18.04 27.72 -12.89
CA LYS A 141 18.68 26.99 -11.76
C LYS A 141 20.14 26.67 -12.09
N PRO A 142 21.05 26.81 -11.11
CA PRO A 142 22.46 26.45 -11.30
C PRO A 142 22.60 24.97 -11.66
N GLU A 143 23.56 24.65 -12.54
CA GLU A 143 23.75 23.28 -13.02
C GLU A 143 24.03 22.28 -11.90
N GLN A 144 24.72 22.72 -10.85
CA GLN A 144 25.05 21.92 -9.66
C GLN A 144 23.82 21.40 -8.86
N VAL A 145 22.65 22.03 -9.03
CA VAL A 145 21.43 21.63 -8.31
C VAL A 145 20.39 20.92 -9.21
N ILE A 146 20.65 20.91 -10.52
CA ILE A 146 19.69 20.32 -11.49
C ILE A 146 19.45 18.84 -11.21
N GLU A 147 20.51 18.06 -10.98
CA GLU A 147 20.38 16.62 -10.66
C GLU A 147 19.49 16.39 -9.43
N LYS A 148 19.67 17.20 -8.37
CA LYS A 148 18.86 17.10 -7.16
C LYS A 148 17.40 17.48 -7.42
N ILE A 149 17.15 18.46 -8.28
CA ILE A 149 15.78 18.86 -8.69
C ILE A 149 15.13 17.74 -9.47
N VAL A 150 15.86 17.14 -10.43
CA VAL A 150 15.35 16.00 -11.24
C VAL A 150 15.01 14.84 -10.33
N ALA A 151 15.92 14.44 -9.42
CA ALA A 151 15.65 13.36 -8.48
C ALA A 151 14.40 13.63 -7.63
N GLY A 152 14.24 14.86 -7.11
CA GLY A 152 13.04 15.22 -6.34
C GLY A 152 11.74 15.20 -7.15
N LYS A 153 11.80 15.57 -8.44
CA LYS A 153 10.65 15.49 -9.35
C LYS A 153 10.32 14.05 -9.74
N LEU A 154 11.32 13.18 -9.92
CA LEU A 154 11.09 11.76 -10.15
C LEU A 154 10.44 11.08 -8.93
N GLU A 155 10.82 11.45 -7.71
CA GLU A 155 10.12 10.97 -6.50
C GLU A 155 8.65 11.42 -6.49
N SER A 156 8.35 12.63 -6.96
CA SER A 156 6.96 13.09 -7.10
C SER A 156 6.21 12.32 -8.18
N PHE A 157 6.86 12.04 -9.32
CA PHE A 157 6.32 11.18 -10.38
C PHE A 157 5.96 9.79 -9.85
N TYR A 158 6.85 9.14 -9.08
CA TYR A 158 6.55 7.83 -8.49
C TYR A 158 5.35 7.90 -7.56
N LYS A 159 5.27 8.90 -6.68
CA LYS A 159 4.13 9.11 -5.78
C LYS A 159 2.81 9.35 -6.51
N GLU A 160 2.85 9.87 -7.72
CA GLU A 160 1.66 10.14 -8.53
C GLU A 160 1.27 8.92 -9.38
N ARG A 161 2.27 8.21 -9.96
CA ARG A 161 2.01 7.21 -11.00
C ARG A 161 2.16 5.76 -10.55
N VAL A 162 2.79 5.49 -9.41
CA VAL A 162 3.07 4.13 -8.90
C VAL A 162 2.20 3.83 -7.70
N LEU A 163 1.34 2.84 -7.82
CA LEU A 163 0.35 2.45 -6.80
C LEU A 163 0.97 2.29 -5.40
N LEU A 164 2.08 1.55 -5.29
CA LEU A 164 2.71 1.28 -4.00
C LEU A 164 3.27 2.52 -3.31
N ASP A 165 3.63 3.55 -4.08
CA ASP A 165 4.17 4.82 -3.56
C ASP A 165 3.08 5.84 -3.23
N GLN A 166 1.84 5.63 -3.68
CA GLN A 166 0.73 6.56 -3.44
C GLN A 166 0.28 6.55 -1.99
N GLU A 167 -0.03 7.74 -1.46
CA GLU A 167 -0.69 7.88 -0.16
C GLU A 167 -2.12 7.33 -0.23
N TRP A 168 -2.49 6.46 0.72
CA TRP A 168 -3.81 5.84 0.73
C TRP A 168 -4.93 6.88 0.93
N ILE A 169 -5.94 6.86 0.08
CA ILE A 169 -7.01 7.87 0.07
C ILE A 169 -7.81 7.95 1.38
N GLN A 170 -7.91 6.85 2.14
CA GLN A 170 -8.63 6.83 3.42
C GLN A 170 -7.75 7.23 4.60
N ASP A 171 -6.41 7.10 4.47
CA ASP A 171 -5.46 7.49 5.50
C ASP A 171 -4.14 7.93 4.86
N LYS A 172 -4.00 9.23 4.63
CA LYS A 172 -2.83 9.84 4.00
C LYS A 172 -1.54 9.76 4.83
N SER A 173 -1.60 9.23 6.04
CA SER A 173 -0.41 9.01 6.87
C SER A 173 0.39 7.78 6.44
N LYS A 174 -0.15 6.97 5.55
CA LYS A 174 0.49 5.75 5.03
C LYS A 174 0.33 5.60 3.52
N THR A 175 1.30 4.92 2.90
CA THR A 175 1.24 4.53 1.49
C THR A 175 0.52 3.20 1.31
N ILE A 176 0.19 2.85 0.07
CA ILE A 176 -0.34 1.50 -0.26
C ILE A 176 0.68 0.41 0.08
N ALA A 177 1.99 0.64 -0.11
CA ALA A 177 3.01 -0.31 0.33
C ALA A 177 2.93 -0.57 1.84
N GLN A 178 2.81 0.48 2.65
CA GLN A 178 2.66 0.36 4.10
C GLN A 178 1.36 -0.34 4.50
N LEU A 179 0.26 -0.10 3.79
CA LEU A 179 -1.01 -0.80 3.99
C LEU A 179 -0.85 -2.32 3.74
N LEU A 180 -0.13 -2.70 2.68
CA LEU A 180 0.18 -4.11 2.40
C LEU A 180 1.10 -4.73 3.47
N ASP A 181 2.08 -3.99 3.98
CA ASP A 181 2.96 -4.48 5.04
C ASP A 181 2.20 -4.68 6.37
N GLU A 182 1.24 -3.81 6.69
CA GLU A 182 0.32 -4.03 7.81
C GLU A 182 -0.55 -5.28 7.59
N ALA A 183 -1.02 -5.52 6.36
CA ALA A 183 -1.77 -6.73 6.01
C ALA A 183 -0.92 -8.00 6.16
N LYS A 184 0.33 -8.00 5.64
CA LYS A 184 1.28 -9.11 5.83
C LYS A 184 1.54 -9.41 7.30
N ALA A 185 1.67 -8.37 8.13
CA ALA A 185 1.88 -8.52 9.56
C ALA A 185 0.66 -9.16 10.24
N SER A 186 -0.55 -8.72 9.91
CA SER A 186 -1.79 -9.18 10.54
C SER A 186 -2.23 -10.56 10.06
N MET A 187 -2.09 -10.84 8.77
CA MET A 187 -2.49 -12.12 8.17
C MET A 187 -1.42 -13.21 8.30
N GLY A 188 -0.17 -12.85 8.59
CA GLY A 188 0.94 -13.80 8.76
C GLY A 188 1.49 -14.37 7.46
N GLU A 189 1.04 -13.88 6.30
CA GLU A 189 1.44 -14.32 4.97
C GLU A 189 1.99 -13.16 4.13
N ASN A 190 2.70 -13.49 3.05
CA ASN A 190 2.99 -12.52 2.01
C ASN A 190 1.70 -12.13 1.30
N VAL A 191 1.47 -10.82 1.18
CA VAL A 191 0.32 -10.24 0.46
C VAL A 191 0.86 -9.21 -0.54
N SER A 192 0.45 -9.30 -1.79
CA SER A 192 0.91 -8.40 -2.84
C SER A 192 -0.18 -8.12 -3.87
N VAL A 193 -0.12 -6.96 -4.50
CA VAL A 193 -0.90 -6.68 -5.70
C VAL A 193 -0.17 -7.32 -6.89
N GLY A 194 -0.85 -8.20 -7.62
CA GLY A 194 -0.34 -8.79 -8.84
C GLY A 194 -0.43 -7.80 -9.99
N ARG A 195 -1.63 -7.41 -10.34
CA ARG A 195 -1.93 -6.44 -11.40
C ARG A 195 -3.31 -5.84 -11.19
N PHE A 196 -3.58 -4.77 -11.92
CA PHE A 196 -4.91 -4.18 -11.95
C PHE A 196 -5.26 -3.67 -13.36
N ALA A 197 -6.55 -3.46 -13.59
CA ALA A 197 -7.07 -2.76 -14.76
C ALA A 197 -8.12 -1.75 -14.30
N ARG A 198 -7.97 -0.49 -14.70
CA ARG A 198 -8.95 0.56 -14.47
C ARG A 198 -9.57 0.96 -15.80
N ILE A 199 -10.89 1.00 -15.83
CA ILE A 199 -11.65 1.35 -17.02
C ILE A 199 -12.63 2.45 -16.64
N ARG A 200 -12.56 3.57 -17.36
CA ARG A 200 -13.49 4.67 -17.23
C ARG A 200 -14.08 5.04 -18.58
N VAL A 201 -15.38 5.25 -18.61
CA VAL A 201 -16.09 5.66 -19.82
C VAL A 201 -15.52 6.97 -20.34
N GLY A 202 -15.08 6.97 -21.62
CA GLY A 202 -14.49 8.12 -22.28
C GLY A 202 -12.97 8.25 -22.12
N GLU A 203 -12.30 7.45 -21.31
CA GLU A 203 -10.84 7.36 -21.29
C GLU A 203 -10.37 6.40 -22.39
N GLY A 204 -9.31 6.78 -23.13
CA GLY A 204 -8.77 5.96 -24.22
C GLY A 204 -9.58 5.95 -25.51
N ALA A 205 -10.71 6.62 -25.59
CA ALA A 205 -11.39 6.93 -26.84
C ALA A 205 -10.72 8.16 -27.49
N ALA A 206 -9.47 7.98 -27.91
CA ALA A 206 -8.88 8.90 -28.88
C ALA A 206 -9.60 8.68 -30.20
N GLY A 207 -10.39 9.69 -30.65
CA GLY A 207 -10.91 9.78 -31.99
C GLY A 207 -9.80 9.99 -33.01
#